data_1d3efc6aae572424d0186bca0d2754fa
#
_entry.id   1d3efc6aae572424d0186bca0d2754fa
#
_cell.length_a   1.000
_cell.length_b   1.000
_cell.length_c   1.000
_cell.angle_alpha   90.00
_cell.angle_beta   90.00
_cell.angle_gamma   90.00
#
_symmetry.space_group_name_H-M   'P 1'
#
loop_
_entity.id
_entity.type
_entity.pdbx_description
1 polymer ?
#
loop_
_entity_poly.entity_id
_entity_poly.type
_entity_poly.pdbx_seq_one_letter_code
_entity_poly.pdbx_strand_id
1 'polypeptide(L)'
;MEFQKCLDATEPVPYSKIIAIVKKELGGAARVNEEFQYIDPQPLASASVAQVHRAKLRTGDDVVIKVRKPGVEGTLQADLGFLYVASRLLEILQPELGRTSFAAIVSDVRTAMLDELDFRKEADNIEKFTEFLGRAGIADAVAPQVYERLSSERLLVMERFNGVPLTDLDGIRGYSSNPEATLITALNTWSMSVMMAESFHADVHAGNLLVLEDGRVGFIDFGIVGRIPQNVWASLRDLSNGFISNNYRLMASSLVKMGAADGEVNIDAFAFDIERVMERLGSMEAQLDTSAVIDEDTGRVSYGTSVNVDQEAITRLLLDIVGVAENNGLKLPREFGMLIKQALYFDRYTRLLAPDLDPLRDDRVTLPNGDGRTDVVAR
;
A
#
# COMPACT_ATOMS: atom_id res chain seq x y z
N MET A 1 -7.64 -9.97 -13.57
CA MET A 1 -8.04 -11.11 -12.71
C MET A 1 -7.00 -12.24 -12.64
N GLU A 2 -6.14 -12.48 -13.61
CA GLU A 2 -5.15 -13.59 -13.55
C GLU A 2 -3.92 -13.26 -12.68
N PHE A 3 -3.46 -12.01 -12.66
CA PHE A 3 -2.32 -11.60 -11.81
C PHE A 3 -2.60 -11.67 -10.30
N GLN A 4 -3.84 -11.46 -9.85
CA GLN A 4 -4.21 -11.62 -8.43
C GLN A 4 -4.10 -13.07 -7.97
N LYS A 5 -4.42 -14.03 -8.85
CA LYS A 5 -4.27 -15.46 -8.54
C LYS A 5 -2.82 -15.93 -8.43
N CYS A 6 -1.89 -15.19 -9.02
CA CYS A 6 -0.46 -15.52 -8.94
C CYS A 6 0.22 -15.04 -7.66
N LEU A 7 -0.34 -14.01 -6.97
CA LEU A 7 0.27 -13.43 -5.77
C LEU A 7 -0.11 -14.19 -4.49
N ASP A 8 -1.29 -14.84 -4.45
CA ASP A 8 -1.87 -15.39 -3.20
C ASP A 8 -1.95 -16.93 -3.15
N ALA A 9 -1.46 -17.65 -4.16
CA ALA A 9 -1.66 -19.10 -4.23
C ALA A 9 -0.40 -19.88 -4.59
N THR A 10 0.63 -19.81 -3.74
CA THR A 10 1.70 -20.81 -3.79
C THR A 10 1.24 -22.10 -3.08
N GLU A 11 1.72 -23.27 -3.54
CA GLU A 11 1.37 -24.53 -2.89
C GLU A 11 1.61 -24.49 -1.38
N PRO A 12 0.60 -24.85 -0.57
CA PRO A 12 0.75 -24.87 0.87
C PRO A 12 1.80 -25.90 1.30
N VAL A 13 2.63 -25.50 2.24
CA VAL A 13 3.55 -26.40 2.92
C VAL A 13 2.73 -27.34 3.82
N PRO A 14 3.02 -28.65 3.85
CA PRO A 14 2.32 -29.60 4.73
C PRO A 14 2.31 -29.13 6.19
N TYR A 15 1.15 -29.23 6.84
CA TYR A 15 0.95 -28.80 8.22
C TYR A 15 1.99 -29.36 9.20
N SER A 16 2.43 -30.62 8.98
CA SER A 16 3.47 -31.25 9.81
C SER A 16 4.79 -30.46 9.85
N LYS A 17 5.15 -29.79 8.74
CA LYS A 17 6.33 -28.93 8.69
C LYS A 17 6.06 -27.58 9.37
N ILE A 18 4.89 -26.99 9.18
CA ILE A 18 4.49 -25.75 9.81
C ILE A 18 4.48 -25.89 11.33
N ILE A 19 3.79 -26.90 11.88
CA ILE A 19 3.72 -27.10 13.32
C ILE A 19 5.08 -27.46 13.94
N ALA A 20 5.99 -28.04 13.16
CA ALA A 20 7.36 -28.28 13.63
C ALA A 20 8.13 -26.96 13.82
N ILE A 21 7.91 -25.97 12.93
CA ILE A 21 8.49 -24.62 13.08
C ILE A 21 7.87 -23.95 14.30
N VAL A 22 6.55 -23.93 14.44
CA VAL A 22 5.86 -23.33 15.59
C VAL A 22 6.39 -23.91 16.90
N LYS A 23 6.52 -25.25 17.00
CA LYS A 23 7.09 -25.92 18.18
C LYS A 23 8.54 -25.48 18.45
N LYS A 24 9.34 -25.35 17.41
CA LYS A 24 10.74 -24.91 17.54
C LYS A 24 10.85 -23.48 18.05
N GLU A 25 10.08 -22.58 17.46
CA GLU A 25 10.12 -21.15 17.80
C GLU A 25 9.59 -20.90 19.23
N LEU A 26 8.59 -21.66 19.68
CA LEU A 26 8.00 -21.53 21.02
C LEU A 26 8.73 -22.35 22.09
N GLY A 27 9.78 -23.10 21.76
CA GLY A 27 10.57 -23.85 22.73
C GLY A 27 10.03 -25.23 23.09
N GLY A 28 9.12 -25.80 22.27
CA GLY A 28 8.67 -27.17 22.38
C GLY A 28 7.15 -27.38 22.30
N ALA A 29 6.78 -28.67 22.20
CA ALA A 29 5.36 -29.05 22.08
C ALA A 29 4.56 -28.73 23.36
N ALA A 30 5.20 -28.80 24.53
CA ALA A 30 4.51 -28.50 25.81
C ALA A 30 3.99 -27.06 25.80
N ARG A 31 4.86 -26.09 25.43
CA ARG A 31 4.48 -24.68 25.38
C ARG A 31 3.41 -24.38 24.33
N VAL A 32 3.45 -25.03 23.15
CA VAL A 32 2.38 -24.91 22.18
C VAL A 32 1.03 -25.33 22.77
N ASN A 33 1.00 -26.44 23.51
CA ASN A 33 -0.21 -26.95 24.17
C ASN A 33 -0.68 -26.07 25.34
N GLU A 34 0.25 -25.37 26.01
CA GLU A 34 -0.06 -24.42 27.09
C GLU A 34 -0.67 -23.12 26.54
N GLU A 35 -0.21 -22.63 25.39
CA GLU A 35 -0.61 -21.36 24.85
C GLU A 35 -1.83 -21.48 23.91
N PHE A 36 -1.89 -22.53 23.09
CA PHE A 36 -2.94 -22.68 22.08
C PHE A 36 -3.97 -23.75 22.49
N GLN A 37 -5.24 -23.41 22.33
CA GLN A 37 -6.35 -24.39 22.42
C GLN A 37 -6.34 -25.25 21.16
N TYR A 38 -6.18 -24.64 19.98
CA TYR A 38 -6.00 -25.32 18.71
C TYR A 38 -5.26 -24.42 17.70
N ILE A 39 -4.66 -25.05 16.70
CA ILE A 39 -4.13 -24.44 15.49
C ILE A 39 -4.75 -25.17 14.31
N ASP A 40 -5.41 -24.45 13.40
CA ASP A 40 -6.11 -25.05 12.26
C ASP A 40 -5.07 -25.65 11.27
N PRO A 41 -5.17 -26.94 10.92
CA PRO A 41 -4.30 -27.55 9.91
C PRO A 41 -4.47 -26.93 8.51
N GLN A 42 -5.66 -26.41 8.21
CA GLN A 42 -5.92 -25.76 6.92
C GLN A 42 -5.41 -24.30 6.97
N PRO A 43 -4.55 -23.91 6.04
CA PRO A 43 -4.09 -22.53 5.98
C PRO A 43 -5.23 -21.59 5.53
N LEU A 44 -5.24 -20.38 6.08
CA LEU A 44 -6.04 -19.26 5.58
C LEU A 44 -5.50 -18.73 4.27
N ALA A 45 -4.15 -18.61 4.19
CA ALA A 45 -3.44 -18.10 3.05
C ALA A 45 -2.05 -18.74 2.94
N SER A 46 -1.52 -18.82 1.74
CA SER A 46 -0.18 -19.34 1.46
C SER A 46 0.50 -18.43 0.44
N ALA A 47 1.34 -17.52 0.92
CA ALA A 47 2.15 -16.61 0.12
C ALA A 47 3.53 -17.21 -0.24
N SER A 48 4.36 -16.47 -0.96
CA SER A 48 5.69 -16.92 -1.38
C SER A 48 6.60 -17.24 -0.20
N VAL A 49 6.60 -16.40 0.84
CA VAL A 49 7.52 -16.50 1.99
C VAL A 49 6.88 -17.07 3.26
N ALA A 50 5.55 -17.00 3.38
CA ALA A 50 4.82 -17.33 4.59
C ALA A 50 3.53 -18.10 4.33
N GLN A 51 3.04 -18.74 5.38
CA GLN A 51 1.75 -19.39 5.43
C GLN A 51 1.02 -18.97 6.70
N VAL A 52 -0.27 -18.65 6.58
CA VAL A 52 -1.09 -18.12 7.65
C VAL A 52 -2.13 -19.18 8.08
N HIS A 53 -2.23 -19.43 9.37
CA HIS A 53 -3.19 -20.36 9.95
C HIS A 53 -4.06 -19.68 11.00
N ARG A 54 -5.32 -20.11 11.10
CA ARG A 54 -6.19 -19.76 12.23
C ARG A 54 -5.71 -20.50 13.47
N ALA A 55 -5.81 -19.83 14.61
CA ALA A 55 -5.59 -20.46 15.89
C ALA A 55 -6.46 -19.82 16.97
N LYS A 56 -6.57 -20.48 18.10
CA LYS A 56 -7.21 -19.95 19.29
C LYS A 56 -6.29 -20.14 20.48
N LEU A 57 -6.06 -19.06 21.21
CA LEU A 57 -5.30 -19.11 22.44
C LEU A 57 -6.13 -19.71 23.58
N ARG A 58 -5.46 -20.19 24.61
CA ARG A 58 -6.13 -20.68 25.81
C ARG A 58 -6.78 -19.58 26.64
N THR A 59 -6.37 -18.32 26.42
CA THR A 59 -7.05 -17.14 26.94
C THR A 59 -8.44 -16.93 26.35
N GLY A 60 -8.74 -17.56 25.22
CA GLY A 60 -9.98 -17.44 24.47
C GLY A 60 -9.87 -16.57 23.23
N ASP A 61 -8.74 -15.91 23.01
CA ASP A 61 -8.52 -15.00 21.90
C ASP A 61 -8.40 -15.76 20.58
N ASP A 62 -9.11 -15.29 19.56
CA ASP A 62 -8.97 -15.75 18.18
C ASP A 62 -7.78 -15.04 17.53
N VAL A 63 -6.81 -15.83 17.04
CA VAL A 63 -5.57 -15.31 16.48
C VAL A 63 -5.28 -15.92 15.12
N VAL A 64 -4.39 -15.28 14.37
CA VAL A 64 -3.72 -15.86 13.23
C VAL A 64 -2.25 -16.07 13.56
N ILE A 65 -1.69 -17.13 12.97
CA ILE A 65 -0.27 -17.46 13.07
C ILE A 65 0.30 -17.38 11.67
N LYS A 66 1.20 -16.41 11.43
CA LYS A 66 1.97 -16.29 10.19
C LYS A 66 3.30 -17.00 10.41
N VAL A 67 3.58 -18.02 9.62
CA VAL A 67 4.76 -18.89 9.77
C VAL A 67 5.62 -18.78 8.51
N ARG A 68 6.91 -18.47 8.66
CA ARG A 68 7.87 -18.45 7.56
C ARG A 68 8.06 -19.85 6.99
N LYS A 69 7.91 -20.01 5.67
CA LYS A 69 8.10 -21.30 5.01
C LYS A 69 9.52 -21.82 5.16
N PRO A 70 9.70 -23.12 5.34
CA PRO A 70 11.04 -23.70 5.49
C PRO A 70 11.84 -23.57 4.20
N GLY A 71 13.13 -23.22 4.33
CA GLY A 71 14.06 -23.15 3.19
C GLY A 71 13.97 -21.86 2.36
N VAL A 72 12.94 -21.02 2.53
CA VAL A 72 12.73 -19.82 1.72
C VAL A 72 13.90 -18.83 1.81
N GLU A 73 14.50 -18.70 2.97
CA GLU A 73 15.65 -17.81 3.18
C GLU A 73 16.87 -18.22 2.33
N GLY A 74 17.24 -19.50 2.36
CA GLY A 74 18.37 -20.01 1.57
C GLY A 74 18.13 -19.91 0.08
N THR A 75 16.91 -20.22 -0.39
CA THR A 75 16.52 -20.07 -1.79
C THR A 75 16.60 -18.61 -2.23
N LEU A 76 16.01 -17.72 -1.44
CA LEU A 76 15.99 -16.28 -1.75
C LEU A 76 17.40 -15.68 -1.78
N GLN A 77 18.24 -16.03 -0.82
CA GLN A 77 19.64 -15.59 -0.80
C GLN A 77 20.42 -16.07 -2.01
N ALA A 78 20.22 -17.32 -2.44
CA ALA A 78 20.89 -17.89 -3.60
C ALA A 78 20.44 -17.22 -4.90
N ASP A 79 19.11 -17.08 -5.10
CA ASP A 79 18.53 -16.52 -6.31
C ASP A 79 18.88 -15.03 -6.47
N LEU A 80 18.73 -14.25 -5.41
CA LEU A 80 19.07 -12.81 -5.42
C LEU A 80 20.59 -12.59 -5.48
N GLY A 81 21.37 -13.47 -4.88
CA GLY A 81 22.82 -13.47 -5.03
C GLY A 81 23.26 -13.71 -6.46
N PHE A 82 22.66 -14.69 -7.14
CA PHE A 82 22.88 -14.95 -8.56
C PHE A 82 22.50 -13.74 -9.43
N LEU A 83 21.31 -13.17 -9.22
CA LEU A 83 20.86 -11.98 -9.96
C LEU A 83 21.81 -10.79 -9.75
N TYR A 84 22.32 -10.59 -8.56
CA TYR A 84 23.29 -9.52 -8.25
C TYR A 84 24.60 -9.73 -9.03
N VAL A 85 25.16 -10.95 -9.03
CA VAL A 85 26.40 -11.24 -9.78
C VAL A 85 26.16 -11.09 -11.28
N ALA A 86 25.00 -11.56 -11.79
CA ALA A 86 24.65 -11.44 -13.20
C ALA A 86 24.50 -9.97 -13.62
N SER A 87 23.85 -9.14 -12.80
CA SER A 87 23.72 -7.70 -13.08
C SER A 87 25.05 -6.98 -13.09
N ARG A 88 25.99 -7.31 -12.16
CA ARG A 88 27.34 -6.76 -12.16
C ARG A 88 28.13 -7.16 -13.41
N LEU A 89 27.99 -8.40 -13.85
CA LEU A 89 28.65 -8.88 -15.06
C LEU A 89 28.11 -8.16 -16.32
N LEU A 90 26.80 -7.95 -16.40
CA LEU A 90 26.19 -7.18 -17.48
C LEU A 90 26.67 -5.72 -17.52
N GLU A 91 26.79 -5.05 -16.36
CA GLU A 91 27.32 -3.69 -16.28
C GLU A 91 28.79 -3.61 -16.76
N ILE A 92 29.59 -4.65 -16.53
CA ILE A 92 30.97 -4.71 -17.01
C ILE A 92 31.03 -4.95 -18.51
N LEU A 93 30.15 -5.81 -19.06
CA LEU A 93 30.12 -6.16 -20.49
C LEU A 93 29.48 -5.05 -21.34
N GLN A 94 28.55 -4.32 -20.78
CA GLN A 94 27.85 -3.21 -21.44
C GLN A 94 27.83 -1.96 -20.54
N PRO A 95 28.88 -1.13 -20.58
CA PRO A 95 29.00 0.06 -19.71
C PRO A 95 27.86 1.07 -19.88
N GLU A 96 27.16 1.06 -21.01
CA GLU A 96 25.99 1.91 -21.25
C GLU A 96 24.82 1.57 -20.33
N LEU A 97 24.68 0.29 -19.94
CA LEU A 97 23.69 -0.18 -18.96
C LEU A 97 24.09 0.20 -17.52
N GLY A 98 25.35 0.51 -17.28
CA GLY A 98 25.83 0.96 -15.97
C GLY A 98 25.22 2.29 -15.51
N ARG A 99 24.69 3.10 -16.44
CA ARG A 99 23.94 4.31 -16.11
C ARG A 99 22.64 4.02 -15.37
N THR A 100 22.03 2.85 -15.59
CA THR A 100 20.77 2.42 -14.94
C THR A 100 21.02 1.72 -13.60
N SER A 101 22.29 1.43 -13.25
CA SER A 101 22.67 0.78 -11.97
C SER A 101 21.85 -0.47 -11.63
N PHE A 102 21.76 -1.43 -12.58
CA PHE A 102 20.99 -2.68 -12.36
C PHE A 102 21.40 -3.42 -11.09
N ALA A 103 22.70 -3.43 -10.78
CA ALA A 103 23.19 -4.05 -9.56
C ALA A 103 22.69 -3.35 -8.29
N ALA A 104 22.51 -2.02 -8.32
CA ALA A 104 21.90 -1.28 -7.21
C ALA A 104 20.43 -1.66 -7.04
N ILE A 105 19.66 -1.71 -8.14
CA ILE A 105 18.24 -2.13 -8.11
C ILE A 105 18.12 -3.55 -7.53
N VAL A 106 18.94 -4.51 -8.00
CA VAL A 106 18.94 -5.88 -7.48
C VAL A 106 19.32 -5.92 -5.99
N SER A 107 20.28 -5.08 -5.57
CA SER A 107 20.68 -4.95 -4.16
C SER A 107 19.52 -4.43 -3.30
N ASP A 108 18.78 -3.42 -3.76
CA ASP A 108 17.65 -2.86 -3.05
C ASP A 108 16.50 -3.87 -2.94
N VAL A 109 16.19 -4.57 -4.04
CA VAL A 109 15.19 -5.65 -4.04
C VAL A 109 15.61 -6.76 -3.08
N ARG A 110 16.90 -7.14 -3.09
CA ARG A 110 17.44 -8.15 -2.16
C ARG A 110 17.23 -7.75 -0.71
N THR A 111 17.58 -6.51 -0.38
CA THR A 111 17.44 -6.00 0.99
C THR A 111 15.97 -6.02 1.41
N ALA A 112 15.07 -5.52 0.57
CA ALA A 112 13.64 -5.50 0.85
C ALA A 112 13.06 -6.91 1.06
N MET A 113 13.39 -7.85 0.18
CA MET A 113 12.88 -9.23 0.28
C MET A 113 13.45 -10.00 1.47
N LEU A 114 14.70 -9.73 1.87
CA LEU A 114 15.29 -10.33 3.08
C LEU A 114 14.70 -9.72 4.34
N ASP A 115 14.33 -8.45 4.31
CA ASP A 115 13.65 -7.78 5.42
C ASP A 115 12.27 -8.37 5.70
N GLU A 116 11.53 -8.81 4.66
CA GLU A 116 10.23 -9.50 4.81
C GLU A 116 10.34 -10.87 5.49
N LEU A 117 11.54 -11.44 5.61
CA LEU A 117 11.74 -12.72 6.30
C LEU A 117 11.78 -12.60 7.82
N ASP A 118 11.96 -11.41 8.37
CA ASP A 118 12.01 -11.16 9.82
C ASP A 118 10.68 -10.58 10.32
N PHE A 119 9.80 -11.43 10.82
CA PHE A 119 8.47 -11.03 11.30
C PHE A 119 8.48 -10.12 12.53
N ARG A 120 9.63 -9.96 13.22
CA ARG A 120 9.78 -8.96 14.29
C ARG A 120 9.64 -7.53 13.72
N LYS A 121 10.08 -7.32 12.47
CA LYS A 121 9.93 -6.03 11.78
C LYS A 121 8.46 -5.74 11.47
N GLU A 122 7.72 -6.76 11.04
CA GLU A 122 6.28 -6.63 10.81
C GLU A 122 5.53 -6.34 12.11
N ALA A 123 5.87 -7.03 13.20
CA ALA A 123 5.33 -6.77 14.53
C ALA A 123 5.57 -5.32 14.99
N ASP A 124 6.81 -4.83 14.89
CA ASP A 124 7.18 -3.45 15.22
C ASP A 124 6.43 -2.41 14.35
N ASN A 125 6.24 -2.70 13.07
CA ASN A 125 5.46 -1.82 12.18
C ASN A 125 3.98 -1.75 12.58
N ILE A 126 3.37 -2.88 12.99
CA ILE A 126 1.99 -2.94 13.50
C ILE A 126 1.86 -2.09 14.76
N GLU A 127 2.79 -2.23 15.70
CA GLU A 127 2.79 -1.46 16.95
C GLU A 127 2.92 0.04 16.71
N LYS A 128 3.88 0.46 15.87
CA LYS A 128 4.07 1.85 15.48
C LYS A 128 2.82 2.44 14.81
N PHE A 129 2.14 1.67 13.99
CA PHE A 129 0.91 2.10 13.37
C PHE A 129 -0.22 2.23 14.41
N THR A 130 -0.33 1.30 15.35
CA THR A 130 -1.30 1.37 16.46
C THR A 130 -1.05 2.60 17.35
N GLU A 131 0.22 2.91 17.68
CA GLU A 131 0.58 4.12 18.39
C GLU A 131 0.23 5.39 17.60
N PHE A 132 0.44 5.38 16.28
CA PHE A 132 0.02 6.47 15.42
C PHE A 132 -1.48 6.70 15.48
N LEU A 133 -2.32 5.64 15.35
CA LEU A 133 -3.78 5.76 15.46
C LEU A 133 -4.20 6.39 16.80
N GLY A 134 -3.60 5.95 17.89
CA GLY A 134 -3.85 6.51 19.23
C GLY A 134 -3.48 7.99 19.35
N ARG A 135 -2.30 8.37 18.84
CA ARG A 135 -1.83 9.78 18.87
C ARG A 135 -2.66 10.69 17.97
N ALA A 136 -3.12 10.17 16.83
CA ALA A 136 -3.95 10.92 15.89
C ALA A 136 -5.44 10.97 16.29
N GLY A 137 -5.85 10.22 17.34
CA GLY A 137 -7.25 10.14 17.77
C GLY A 137 -8.16 9.42 16.77
N ILE A 138 -7.62 8.54 15.94
CA ILE A 138 -8.37 7.78 14.94
C ILE A 138 -8.96 6.55 15.62
N ALA A 139 -10.28 6.54 15.82
CA ALA A 139 -11.00 5.42 16.46
C ALA A 139 -11.61 4.45 15.45
N ASP A 140 -11.87 4.91 14.21
CA ASP A 140 -12.58 4.14 13.19
C ASP A 140 -11.64 3.26 12.33
N ALA A 141 -10.34 3.25 12.64
CA ALA A 141 -9.36 2.36 12.04
C ALA A 141 -8.56 1.64 13.12
N VAL A 142 -8.13 0.41 12.81
CA VAL A 142 -7.39 -0.45 13.76
C VAL A 142 -6.32 -1.26 13.04
N ALA A 143 -5.29 -1.66 13.79
CA ALA A 143 -4.35 -2.71 13.43
C ALA A 143 -4.45 -3.87 14.43
N PRO A 144 -4.06 -5.11 14.05
CA PRO A 144 -4.20 -6.26 14.93
C PRO A 144 -3.25 -6.17 16.13
N GLN A 145 -3.74 -6.59 17.30
CA GLN A 145 -2.87 -6.75 18.47
C GLN A 145 -1.83 -7.82 18.20
N VAL A 146 -0.56 -7.51 18.43
CA VAL A 146 0.55 -8.47 18.34
C VAL A 146 0.75 -9.18 19.69
N TYR A 147 0.97 -10.48 19.66
CA TYR A 147 1.33 -11.27 20.83
C TYR A 147 2.84 -11.51 20.82
N GLU A 148 3.62 -10.49 21.23
CA GLU A 148 5.08 -10.49 21.18
C GLU A 148 5.71 -11.73 21.81
N ARG A 149 5.25 -12.16 23.00
CA ARG A 149 5.78 -13.32 23.70
C ARG A 149 5.61 -14.65 22.96
N LEU A 150 4.74 -14.67 21.93
CA LEU A 150 4.47 -15.80 21.05
C LEU A 150 5.03 -15.58 19.64
N SER A 151 5.66 -14.44 19.41
CA SER A 151 6.22 -14.04 18.12
C SER A 151 7.74 -14.14 18.12
N SER A 152 8.32 -14.34 16.95
CA SER A 152 9.77 -14.45 16.73
C SER A 152 10.13 -14.01 15.31
N GLU A 153 11.38 -14.17 14.89
CA GLU A 153 11.81 -13.93 13.52
C GLU A 153 11.02 -14.73 12.47
N ARG A 154 10.53 -15.93 12.83
CA ARG A 154 9.89 -16.88 11.91
C ARG A 154 8.42 -17.14 12.19
N LEU A 155 7.90 -16.55 13.23
CA LEU A 155 6.56 -16.76 13.74
C LEU A 155 5.98 -15.43 14.19
N LEU A 156 4.85 -15.02 13.61
CA LEU A 156 4.08 -13.88 14.08
C LEU A 156 2.71 -14.36 14.53
N VAL A 157 2.35 -14.05 15.77
CA VAL A 157 1.05 -14.32 16.34
C VAL A 157 0.36 -13.00 16.59
N MET A 158 -0.79 -12.80 15.96
CA MET A 158 -1.55 -11.56 16.07
C MET A 158 -3.05 -11.81 16.10
N GLU A 159 -3.80 -10.84 16.57
CA GLU A 159 -5.26 -10.84 16.58
C GLU A 159 -5.82 -11.19 15.21
N ARG A 160 -6.86 -12.02 15.20
CA ARG A 160 -7.60 -12.34 13.99
C ARG A 160 -8.78 -11.41 13.85
N PHE A 161 -8.78 -10.60 12.82
CA PHE A 161 -9.93 -9.79 12.45
C PHE A 161 -11.02 -10.63 11.76
N ASN A 162 -12.28 -10.40 12.16
CA ASN A 162 -13.46 -10.83 11.43
C ASN A 162 -13.94 -9.65 10.58
N GLY A 163 -13.77 -9.77 9.28
CA GLY A 163 -14.10 -8.70 8.35
C GLY A 163 -14.12 -9.20 6.92
N VAL A 164 -14.56 -8.33 6.03
CA VAL A 164 -14.58 -8.56 4.58
C VAL A 164 -13.62 -7.60 3.89
N PRO A 165 -13.00 -8.01 2.76
CA PRO A 165 -12.12 -7.13 2.01
C PRO A 165 -12.84 -5.87 1.52
N LEU A 166 -12.11 -4.77 1.41
CA LEU A 166 -12.65 -3.48 0.93
C LEU A 166 -13.24 -3.54 -0.50
N THR A 167 -13.02 -4.62 -1.23
CA THR A 167 -13.61 -4.87 -2.55
C THR A 167 -14.89 -5.72 -2.53
N ASP A 168 -15.28 -6.25 -1.38
CA ASP A 168 -16.52 -7.01 -1.23
C ASP A 168 -17.69 -6.10 -0.83
N LEU A 169 -18.26 -5.40 -1.82
CA LEU A 169 -19.33 -4.43 -1.60
C LEU A 169 -20.56 -5.03 -0.89
N ASP A 170 -20.93 -6.28 -1.22
CA ASP A 170 -22.09 -6.93 -0.60
C ASP A 170 -21.79 -7.31 0.85
N GLY A 171 -20.59 -7.81 1.14
CA GLY A 171 -20.14 -8.06 2.51
C GLY A 171 -20.06 -6.76 3.34
N ILE A 172 -19.54 -5.68 2.76
CA ILE A 172 -19.42 -4.37 3.43
C ILE A 172 -20.81 -3.85 3.85
N ARG A 173 -21.83 -3.98 2.99
CA ARG A 173 -23.21 -3.56 3.32
C ARG A 173 -23.80 -4.30 4.52
N GLY A 174 -23.26 -5.47 4.86
CA GLY A 174 -23.63 -6.21 6.06
C GLY A 174 -23.05 -5.62 7.35
N TYR A 175 -21.94 -4.90 7.27
CA TYR A 175 -21.20 -4.36 8.41
C TYR A 175 -21.23 -2.82 8.48
N SER A 176 -21.40 -2.16 7.35
CA SER A 176 -21.46 -0.70 7.25
C SER A 176 -22.69 -0.27 6.46
N SER A 177 -23.46 0.67 7.02
CA SER A 177 -24.59 1.29 6.32
C SER A 177 -24.14 2.28 5.23
N ASN A 178 -22.86 2.69 5.25
CA ASN A 178 -22.30 3.66 4.33
C ASN A 178 -20.89 3.23 3.84
N PRO A 179 -20.80 2.47 2.73
CA PRO A 179 -19.53 2.04 2.16
C PRO A 179 -18.61 3.20 1.75
N GLU A 180 -19.18 4.34 1.33
CA GLU A 180 -18.42 5.54 1.00
C GLU A 180 -17.70 6.11 2.23
N ALA A 181 -18.39 6.22 3.37
CA ALA A 181 -17.76 6.67 4.62
C ALA A 181 -16.62 5.73 5.05
N THR A 182 -16.80 4.42 4.88
CA THR A 182 -15.75 3.41 5.15
C THR A 182 -14.51 3.63 4.27
N LEU A 183 -14.72 3.90 2.98
CA LEU A 183 -13.61 4.24 2.07
C LEU A 183 -12.90 5.54 2.50
N ILE A 184 -13.67 6.58 2.83
CA ILE A 184 -13.11 7.87 3.29
C ILE A 184 -12.28 7.66 4.56
N THR A 185 -12.75 6.84 5.51
CA THR A 185 -11.99 6.47 6.70
C THR A 185 -10.66 5.80 6.35
N ALA A 186 -10.68 4.81 5.44
CA ALA A 186 -9.47 4.12 4.99
C ALA A 186 -8.47 5.08 4.33
N LEU A 187 -8.96 5.92 3.41
CA LEU A 187 -8.15 6.90 2.68
C LEU A 187 -7.55 7.95 3.62
N ASN A 188 -8.36 8.52 4.52
CA ASN A 188 -7.91 9.52 5.48
C ASN A 188 -6.88 8.95 6.44
N THR A 189 -7.13 7.75 6.99
CA THR A 189 -6.19 7.08 7.89
C THR A 189 -4.85 6.84 7.21
N TRP A 190 -4.87 6.33 5.96
CA TRP A 190 -3.66 6.11 5.20
C TRP A 190 -2.94 7.43 4.89
N SER A 191 -3.65 8.46 4.40
CA SER A 191 -3.08 9.78 4.08
C SER A 191 -2.45 10.42 5.31
N MET A 192 -3.12 10.37 6.48
CA MET A 192 -2.59 10.86 7.74
C MET A 192 -1.35 10.06 8.18
N SER A 193 -1.33 8.74 7.97
CA SER A 193 -0.14 7.93 8.30
C SER A 193 1.06 8.33 7.44
N VAL A 194 0.85 8.62 6.15
CA VAL A 194 1.89 9.14 5.27
C VAL A 194 2.48 10.44 5.83
N MET A 195 1.68 11.30 6.45
CA MET A 195 2.08 12.64 6.89
C MET A 195 2.60 12.71 8.32
N MET A 196 2.14 11.84 9.21
CA MET A 196 2.33 12.00 10.66
C MET A 196 2.99 10.80 11.32
N ALA A 197 2.97 9.61 10.68
CA ALA A 197 3.58 8.42 11.22
C ALA A 197 5.06 8.30 10.83
N GLU A 198 5.83 7.53 11.56
CA GLU A 198 7.23 7.18 11.22
C GLU A 198 7.31 6.38 9.93
N SER A 199 6.29 5.55 9.71
CA SER A 199 6.14 4.73 8.50
C SER A 199 4.67 4.63 8.11
N PHE A 200 4.41 4.49 6.82
CA PHE A 200 3.08 4.28 6.27
C PHE A 200 2.95 2.90 5.61
N HIS A 201 1.75 2.37 5.59
CA HIS A 201 1.46 1.10 4.92
C HIS A 201 1.65 1.25 3.41
N ALA A 202 2.60 0.51 2.85
CA ALA A 202 2.98 0.62 1.44
C ALA A 202 2.42 -0.51 0.56
N ASP A 203 1.41 -1.24 1.05
CA ASP A 203 0.73 -2.29 0.31
C ASP A 203 -0.76 -2.41 0.69
N VAL A 204 -1.53 -1.32 0.52
CA VAL A 204 -2.97 -1.26 0.84
C VAL A 204 -3.83 -1.93 -0.23
N HIS A 205 -3.42 -3.11 -0.74
CA HIS A 205 -4.29 -3.88 -1.62
C HIS A 205 -5.53 -4.39 -0.87
N ALA A 206 -6.57 -4.76 -1.60
CA ALA A 206 -7.88 -5.12 -1.02
C ALA A 206 -7.84 -6.24 0.03
N GLY A 207 -6.85 -7.13 -0.04
CA GLY A 207 -6.67 -8.19 0.94
C GLY A 207 -6.09 -7.69 2.27
N ASN A 208 -5.51 -6.48 2.31
CA ASN A 208 -4.87 -5.89 3.49
C ASN A 208 -5.74 -4.83 4.17
N LEU A 209 -6.89 -4.49 3.58
CA LEU A 209 -7.89 -3.59 4.16
C LEU A 209 -9.19 -4.35 4.37
N LEU A 210 -9.61 -4.49 5.62
CA LEU A 210 -10.82 -5.19 6.01
C LEU A 210 -11.84 -4.23 6.59
N VAL A 211 -13.11 -4.41 6.24
CA VAL A 211 -14.23 -3.80 6.96
C VAL A 211 -14.68 -4.79 8.01
N LEU A 212 -14.58 -4.41 9.28
CA LEU A 212 -14.87 -5.27 10.42
C LEU A 212 -16.38 -5.27 10.75
N GLU A 213 -16.82 -6.26 11.51
CA GLU A 213 -18.23 -6.40 11.95
C GLU A 213 -18.76 -5.18 12.72
N ASP A 214 -17.87 -4.44 13.39
CA ASP A 214 -18.20 -3.19 14.10
C ASP A 214 -18.13 -1.93 13.24
N GLY A 215 -17.87 -2.09 11.93
CA GLY A 215 -17.79 -1.00 10.95
C GLY A 215 -16.43 -0.32 10.84
N ARG A 216 -15.46 -0.66 11.70
CA ARG A 216 -14.10 -0.11 11.62
C ARG A 216 -13.33 -0.67 10.45
N VAL A 217 -12.29 0.07 10.03
CA VAL A 217 -11.36 -0.39 8.99
C VAL A 217 -10.13 -1.02 9.64
N GLY A 218 -9.92 -2.31 9.37
CA GLY A 218 -8.75 -3.05 9.82
C GLY A 218 -7.63 -3.00 8.78
N PHE A 219 -6.45 -2.53 9.17
CA PHE A 219 -5.22 -2.58 8.38
C PHE A 219 -4.43 -3.80 8.81
N ILE A 220 -4.10 -4.70 7.87
CA ILE A 220 -3.35 -5.93 8.14
C ILE A 220 -2.16 -6.07 7.19
N ASP A 221 -1.22 -6.95 7.51
CA ASP A 221 -0.01 -7.26 6.72
C ASP A 221 0.92 -6.05 6.54
N PHE A 222 1.65 -5.70 7.61
CA PHE A 222 2.63 -4.62 7.63
C PHE A 222 4.05 -5.08 7.21
N GLY A 223 4.15 -6.13 6.40
CA GLY A 223 5.42 -6.62 5.84
C GLY A 223 6.11 -5.56 4.96
N ILE A 224 5.33 -4.75 4.23
CA ILE A 224 5.85 -3.68 3.38
C ILE A 224 5.37 -2.33 3.91
N VAL A 225 6.31 -1.54 4.42
CA VAL A 225 6.07 -0.16 4.84
C VAL A 225 6.99 0.81 4.12
N GLY A 226 6.50 2.01 3.85
CA GLY A 226 7.29 3.13 3.34
C GLY A 226 7.69 4.07 4.49
N ARG A 227 8.82 4.74 4.35
CA ARG A 227 9.29 5.78 5.28
C ARG A 227 9.74 6.97 4.49
N ILE A 228 9.16 8.13 4.78
CA ILE A 228 9.56 9.36 4.10
C ILE A 228 10.63 10.04 4.95
N PRO A 229 11.85 10.21 4.42
CA PRO A 229 12.91 10.91 5.15
C PRO A 229 12.48 12.35 5.50
N GLN A 230 12.84 12.82 6.70
CA GLN A 230 12.42 14.15 7.19
C GLN A 230 12.79 15.29 6.24
N ASN A 231 13.93 15.19 5.55
CA ASN A 231 14.35 16.20 4.58
C ASN A 231 13.47 16.22 3.31
N VAL A 232 12.70 15.17 3.05
CA VAL A 232 11.80 15.08 1.89
C VAL A 232 10.41 15.62 2.22
N TRP A 233 10.03 15.69 3.50
CA TRP A 233 8.71 16.14 3.97
C TRP A 233 8.31 17.53 3.46
N ALA A 234 9.20 18.52 3.56
CA ALA A 234 8.93 19.87 3.10
C ALA A 234 8.66 19.89 1.59
N SER A 235 9.41 19.10 0.84
CA SER A 235 9.25 19.01 -0.60
C SER A 235 7.98 18.27 -1.01
N LEU A 236 7.57 17.24 -0.27
CA LEU A 236 6.30 16.55 -0.51
C LEU A 236 5.10 17.49 -0.28
N ARG A 237 5.14 18.29 0.79
CA ARG A 237 4.15 19.31 1.07
C ARG A 237 4.09 20.39 -0.02
N ASP A 238 5.26 20.89 -0.45
CA ASP A 238 5.36 21.86 -1.53
C ASP A 238 4.81 21.27 -2.85
N LEU A 239 5.05 19.98 -3.12
CA LEU A 239 4.49 19.27 -4.28
C LEU A 239 2.95 19.22 -4.22
N SER A 240 2.37 18.85 -3.08
CA SER A 240 0.92 18.86 -2.85
C SER A 240 0.33 20.26 -3.06
N ASN A 241 0.96 21.28 -2.48
CA ASN A 241 0.52 22.67 -2.65
C ASN A 241 0.61 23.12 -4.13
N GLY A 242 1.69 22.73 -4.80
CA GLY A 242 1.87 22.98 -6.23
C GLY A 242 0.77 22.36 -7.08
N PHE A 243 0.40 21.12 -6.76
CA PHE A 243 -0.67 20.40 -7.45
C PHE A 243 -2.04 21.08 -7.25
N ILE A 244 -2.43 21.38 -5.98
CA ILE A 244 -3.70 22.03 -5.65
C ILE A 244 -3.81 23.44 -6.28
N SER A 245 -2.69 24.17 -6.34
CA SER A 245 -2.65 25.55 -6.89
C SER A 245 -2.32 25.64 -8.38
N ASN A 246 -2.17 24.51 -9.07
CA ASN A 246 -1.69 24.41 -10.45
C ASN A 246 -0.35 25.17 -10.67
N ASN A 247 0.50 25.16 -9.64
CA ASN A 247 1.82 25.78 -9.71
C ASN A 247 2.88 24.78 -10.14
N TYR A 248 3.01 24.58 -11.45
CA TYR A 248 3.90 23.59 -12.05
C TYR A 248 5.38 23.83 -11.74
N ARG A 249 5.77 25.09 -11.56
CA ARG A 249 7.14 25.42 -11.14
C ARG A 249 7.44 25.00 -9.71
N LEU A 250 6.47 25.14 -8.80
CA LEU A 250 6.57 24.62 -7.44
C LEU A 250 6.65 23.09 -7.47
N MET A 251 5.81 22.42 -8.29
CA MET A 251 5.86 20.97 -8.47
C MET A 251 7.23 20.51 -8.96
N ALA A 252 7.75 21.12 -10.03
CA ALA A 252 9.07 20.80 -10.59
C ALA A 252 10.19 20.97 -9.57
N SER A 253 10.23 22.12 -8.86
CA SER A 253 11.24 22.39 -7.85
C SER A 253 11.18 21.42 -6.66
N SER A 254 9.97 20.99 -6.28
CA SER A 254 9.76 20.02 -5.20
C SER A 254 10.23 18.62 -5.60
N LEU A 255 9.93 18.18 -6.82
CA LEU A 255 10.42 16.91 -7.35
C LEU A 255 11.95 16.90 -7.45
N VAL A 256 12.58 18.00 -7.89
CA VAL A 256 14.05 18.12 -7.92
C VAL A 256 14.65 18.02 -6.53
N LYS A 257 14.04 18.64 -5.51
CA LYS A 257 14.52 18.55 -4.12
C LYS A 257 14.34 17.15 -3.51
N MET A 258 13.34 16.40 -3.95
CA MET A 258 13.09 15.03 -3.49
C MET A 258 13.96 14.00 -4.19
N GLY A 259 14.24 14.19 -5.47
CA GLY A 259 14.97 13.25 -6.31
C GLY A 259 16.47 13.45 -6.30
N ALA A 260 17.21 12.43 -6.73
CA ALA A 260 18.61 12.55 -7.08
C ALA A 260 18.72 12.98 -8.54
N ALA A 261 19.32 14.13 -8.78
CA ALA A 261 19.58 14.62 -10.13
C ALA A 261 21.00 14.26 -10.59
N ASP A 262 21.13 13.74 -11.79
CA ASP A 262 22.46 13.49 -12.44
C ASP A 262 23.03 14.77 -13.08
N GLY A 263 22.81 15.96 -12.48
CA GLY A 263 23.27 17.26 -12.98
C GLY A 263 22.35 18.41 -12.60
N GLU A 264 22.56 19.58 -13.21
CA GLU A 264 21.66 20.74 -13.06
C GLU A 264 20.37 20.50 -13.88
N VAL A 265 19.22 20.46 -13.19
CA VAL A 265 17.90 20.36 -13.80
C VAL A 265 17.38 21.76 -14.12
N ASN A 266 16.97 21.98 -15.36
CA ASN A 266 16.29 23.22 -15.76
C ASN A 266 14.84 23.18 -15.24
N ILE A 267 14.58 23.83 -14.10
CA ILE A 267 13.27 23.84 -13.44
C ILE A 267 12.17 24.42 -14.34
N ASP A 268 12.47 25.42 -15.17
CA ASP A 268 11.45 26.03 -16.03
C ASP A 268 11.06 25.10 -17.19
N ALA A 269 12.02 24.41 -17.79
CA ALA A 269 11.73 23.38 -18.79
C ALA A 269 10.96 22.21 -18.20
N PHE A 270 11.35 21.75 -17.01
CA PHE A 270 10.66 20.66 -16.31
C PHE A 270 9.23 21.06 -15.90
N ALA A 271 9.02 22.29 -15.42
CA ALA A 271 7.68 22.81 -15.12
C ALA A 271 6.78 22.85 -16.36
N PHE A 272 7.31 23.24 -17.51
CA PHE A 272 6.59 23.23 -18.79
C PHE A 272 6.19 21.81 -19.23
N ASP A 273 7.09 20.83 -19.04
CA ASP A 273 6.78 19.44 -19.34
C ASP A 273 5.69 18.88 -18.42
N ILE A 274 5.70 19.23 -17.11
CA ILE A 274 4.63 18.87 -16.16
C ILE A 274 3.30 19.52 -16.58
N GLU A 275 3.30 20.81 -16.92
CA GLU A 275 2.12 21.52 -17.40
C GLU A 275 1.46 20.80 -18.58
N ARG A 276 2.24 20.41 -19.58
CA ARG A 276 1.74 19.64 -20.74
C ARG A 276 1.11 18.31 -20.37
N VAL A 277 1.63 17.63 -19.35
CA VAL A 277 1.04 16.38 -18.84
C VAL A 277 -0.29 16.68 -18.17
N MET A 278 -0.36 17.71 -17.34
CA MET A 278 -1.58 18.13 -16.63
C MET A 278 -2.66 18.64 -17.57
N GLU A 279 -2.30 19.40 -18.63
CA GLU A 279 -3.24 19.85 -19.66
C GLU A 279 -3.84 18.67 -20.44
N ARG A 280 -3.03 17.65 -20.76
CA ARG A 280 -3.53 16.42 -21.39
C ARG A 280 -4.54 15.71 -20.50
N LEU A 281 -4.30 15.65 -19.20
CA LEU A 281 -5.25 15.08 -18.24
C LEU A 281 -6.57 15.86 -18.24
N GLY A 282 -6.51 17.17 -18.09
CA GLY A 282 -7.70 18.04 -18.12
C GLY A 282 -8.49 17.94 -19.42
N SER A 283 -7.82 17.74 -20.56
CA SER A 283 -8.47 17.53 -21.86
C SER A 283 -9.12 16.14 -21.99
N MET A 284 -8.58 15.13 -21.32
CA MET A 284 -9.18 13.77 -21.27
C MET A 284 -10.40 13.74 -20.35
N GLU A 285 -10.40 14.47 -19.24
CA GLU A 285 -11.57 14.66 -18.37
C GLU A 285 -12.69 15.45 -19.09
N ALA A 286 -12.33 16.34 -20.01
CA ALA A 286 -13.31 17.13 -20.80
C ALA A 286 -13.96 16.35 -21.95
N GLN A 287 -13.51 15.16 -22.29
CA GLN A 287 -14.21 14.22 -23.16
C GLN A 287 -15.31 13.47 -22.36
N LEU A 288 -16.20 14.25 -21.78
CA LEU A 288 -17.44 13.78 -21.19
C LEU A 288 -18.32 13.19 -22.29
N ASP A 289 -18.44 11.88 -22.32
CA ASP A 289 -19.49 11.22 -23.08
C ASP A 289 -20.84 11.60 -22.46
N THR A 290 -21.48 12.61 -23.03
CA THR A 290 -22.90 12.88 -22.81
C THR A 290 -23.70 11.79 -23.53
N SER A 291 -23.85 10.64 -22.88
CA SER A 291 -24.79 9.64 -23.36
C SER A 291 -26.20 10.04 -22.92
N ALA A 292 -27.03 10.42 -23.88
CA ALA A 292 -28.47 10.57 -23.67
C ALA A 292 -29.06 9.17 -23.49
N VAL A 293 -29.49 8.84 -22.28
CA VAL A 293 -30.25 7.62 -22.00
C VAL A 293 -31.75 7.98 -22.24
N ILE A 294 -32.32 7.40 -23.28
CA ILE A 294 -33.77 7.49 -23.55
C ILE A 294 -34.41 6.35 -22.75
N ASP A 295 -35.23 6.71 -21.78
CA ASP A 295 -36.10 5.77 -21.10
C ASP A 295 -37.18 5.30 -22.09
N GLU A 296 -37.14 4.04 -22.47
CA GLU A 296 -38.04 3.47 -23.51
C GLU A 296 -39.53 3.46 -23.06
N ASP A 297 -39.83 3.49 -21.75
CA ASP A 297 -41.19 3.45 -21.22
C ASP A 297 -41.80 4.85 -21.05
N THR A 298 -41.01 5.88 -20.84
CA THR A 298 -41.51 7.23 -20.56
C THR A 298 -41.20 8.25 -21.65
N GLY A 299 -40.32 7.92 -22.60
CA GLY A 299 -39.83 8.82 -23.64
C GLY A 299 -39.02 10.02 -23.13
N ARG A 300 -38.67 10.03 -21.85
CA ARG A 300 -37.85 11.09 -21.24
C ARG A 300 -36.37 10.87 -21.55
N VAL A 301 -35.75 11.91 -22.07
CA VAL A 301 -34.29 11.98 -22.24
C VAL A 301 -33.69 12.46 -20.94
N SER A 302 -33.00 11.57 -20.23
CA SER A 302 -32.14 11.95 -19.10
C SER A 302 -30.68 12.04 -19.58
N TYR A 303 -30.09 13.19 -19.37
CA TYR A 303 -28.63 13.36 -19.63
C TYR A 303 -27.90 12.86 -18.40
N GLY A 304 -27.42 11.64 -18.46
CA GLY A 304 -26.50 11.10 -17.45
C GLY A 304 -25.08 11.51 -17.83
N THR A 305 -24.47 12.39 -17.05
CA THR A 305 -23.04 12.65 -17.09
C THR A 305 -22.35 11.54 -16.28
N SER A 306 -22.00 10.43 -16.92
CA SER A 306 -21.08 9.49 -16.30
C SER A 306 -19.68 9.93 -16.64
N VAL A 307 -18.95 10.42 -15.65
CA VAL A 307 -17.50 10.65 -15.74
C VAL A 307 -16.82 9.28 -15.77
N ASN A 308 -16.65 8.73 -16.94
CA ASN A 308 -15.87 7.51 -17.12
C ASN A 308 -14.40 7.92 -17.24
N VAL A 309 -13.75 8.23 -16.11
CA VAL A 309 -12.32 8.46 -16.10
C VAL A 309 -11.67 7.10 -16.35
N ASP A 310 -11.08 6.94 -17.54
CA ASP A 310 -10.40 5.72 -17.96
C ASP A 310 -9.31 5.37 -16.93
N GLN A 311 -9.41 4.19 -16.33
CA GLN A 311 -8.43 3.69 -15.33
C GLN A 311 -7.01 3.68 -15.90
N GLU A 312 -6.88 3.53 -17.22
CA GLU A 312 -5.61 3.67 -17.93
C GLU A 312 -5.12 5.13 -17.95
N ALA A 313 -6.01 6.14 -17.85
CA ALA A 313 -5.62 7.54 -17.93
C ALA A 313 -4.83 8.00 -16.69
N ILE A 314 -5.26 7.65 -15.49
CA ILE A 314 -4.51 7.98 -14.25
C ILE A 314 -3.19 7.22 -14.20
N THR A 315 -3.21 5.94 -14.57
CA THR A 315 -1.97 5.15 -14.64
C THR A 315 -1.00 5.74 -15.66
N ARG A 316 -1.48 6.14 -16.84
CA ARG A 316 -0.67 6.82 -17.87
C ARG A 316 -0.13 8.15 -17.38
N LEU A 317 -0.97 8.96 -16.70
CA LEU A 317 -0.52 10.24 -16.13
C LEU A 317 0.64 10.06 -15.15
N LEU A 318 0.52 9.13 -14.22
CA LEU A 318 1.57 8.85 -13.24
C LEU A 318 2.85 8.35 -13.91
N LEU A 319 2.72 7.49 -14.92
CA LEU A 319 3.87 7.04 -15.72
C LEU A 319 4.46 8.19 -16.58
N ASP A 320 3.61 9.07 -17.10
CA ASP A 320 4.07 10.27 -17.84
C ASP A 320 4.85 11.22 -16.92
N ILE A 321 4.40 11.46 -15.68
CA ILE A 321 5.12 12.27 -14.70
C ILE A 321 6.49 11.64 -14.37
N VAL A 322 6.53 10.33 -14.15
CA VAL A 322 7.80 9.60 -13.94
C VAL A 322 8.70 9.74 -15.18
N GLY A 323 8.18 9.51 -16.38
CA GLY A 323 8.93 9.64 -17.61
C GLY A 323 9.44 11.06 -17.86
N VAL A 324 8.64 12.08 -17.55
CA VAL A 324 9.07 13.48 -17.63
C VAL A 324 10.18 13.78 -16.63
N ALA A 325 10.10 13.25 -15.40
CA ALA A 325 11.16 13.38 -14.41
C ALA A 325 12.47 12.74 -14.90
N GLU A 326 12.40 11.49 -15.39
CA GLU A 326 13.57 10.79 -15.94
C GLU A 326 14.19 11.49 -17.15
N ASN A 327 13.37 12.02 -18.08
CA ASN A 327 13.83 12.77 -19.24
C ASN A 327 14.54 14.08 -18.85
N ASN A 328 14.20 14.65 -17.69
CA ASN A 328 14.88 15.81 -17.12
C ASN A 328 16.06 15.41 -16.20
N GLY A 329 16.50 14.16 -16.23
CA GLY A 329 17.66 13.67 -15.48
C GLY A 329 17.39 13.44 -13.99
N LEU A 330 16.13 13.28 -13.60
CA LEU A 330 15.72 13.08 -12.21
C LEU A 330 15.46 11.60 -11.93
N LYS A 331 16.04 11.06 -10.86
CA LYS A 331 15.68 9.76 -10.31
C LYS A 331 14.76 9.98 -9.13
N LEU A 332 13.50 9.58 -9.27
CA LEU A 332 12.53 9.67 -8.18
C LEU A 332 12.87 8.64 -7.07
N PRO A 333 12.72 9.02 -5.78
CA PRO A 333 12.96 8.10 -4.69
C PRO A 333 11.97 6.92 -4.72
N ARG A 334 12.39 5.78 -4.18
CA ARG A 334 11.57 4.55 -4.10
C ARG A 334 10.21 4.80 -3.43
N GLU A 335 10.21 5.61 -2.40
CA GLU A 335 9.01 5.98 -1.63
C GLU A 335 7.94 6.65 -2.49
N PHE A 336 8.35 7.42 -3.48
CA PHE A 336 7.42 8.04 -4.43
C PHE A 336 6.68 6.99 -5.27
N GLY A 337 7.39 5.97 -5.77
CA GLY A 337 6.76 4.84 -6.45
C GLY A 337 5.78 4.06 -5.55
N MET A 338 6.12 3.91 -4.26
CA MET A 338 5.22 3.31 -3.28
C MET A 338 3.95 4.13 -3.09
N LEU A 339 4.05 5.46 -2.97
CA LEU A 339 2.88 6.36 -2.83
C LEU A 339 1.98 6.29 -4.05
N ILE A 340 2.56 6.32 -5.26
CA ILE A 340 1.80 6.17 -6.52
C ILE A 340 1.02 4.85 -6.54
N LYS A 341 1.67 3.74 -6.19
CA LYS A 341 1.02 2.42 -6.14
C LYS A 341 -0.21 2.44 -5.22
N GLN A 342 -0.09 3.06 -4.04
CA GLN A 342 -1.22 3.13 -3.10
C GLN A 342 -2.34 4.05 -3.61
N ALA A 343 -2.00 5.18 -4.22
CA ALA A 343 -2.97 6.08 -4.85
C ALA A 343 -3.81 5.35 -5.91
N LEU A 344 -3.19 4.48 -6.72
CA LEU A 344 -3.90 3.64 -7.70
C LEU A 344 -4.86 2.64 -7.05
N TYR A 345 -4.50 2.06 -5.90
CA TYR A 345 -5.43 1.19 -5.16
C TYR A 345 -6.63 1.98 -4.64
N PHE A 346 -6.40 3.15 -4.04
CA PHE A 346 -7.49 4.00 -3.54
C PHE A 346 -8.37 4.54 -4.67
N ASP A 347 -7.83 4.92 -5.83
CA ASP A 347 -8.62 5.27 -7.00
C ASP A 347 -9.58 4.13 -7.40
N ARG A 348 -9.07 2.90 -7.45
CA ARG A 348 -9.92 1.72 -7.73
C ARG A 348 -11.02 1.52 -6.71
N TYR A 349 -10.73 1.72 -5.40
CA TYR A 349 -11.74 1.58 -4.36
C TYR A 349 -12.78 2.70 -4.42
N THR A 350 -12.35 3.92 -4.74
CA THR A 350 -13.25 5.06 -4.95
C THR A 350 -14.27 4.75 -6.03
N ARG A 351 -13.85 4.24 -7.17
CA ARG A 351 -14.76 3.84 -8.26
C ARG A 351 -15.73 2.74 -7.87
N LEU A 352 -15.32 1.83 -6.99
CA LEU A 352 -16.16 0.71 -6.56
C LEU A 352 -17.17 1.10 -5.47
N LEU A 353 -16.73 1.87 -4.47
CA LEU A 353 -17.48 2.14 -3.24
C LEU A 353 -18.14 3.51 -3.21
N ALA A 354 -17.58 4.47 -3.93
CA ALA A 354 -18.00 5.87 -3.94
C ALA A 354 -17.75 6.50 -5.33
N PRO A 355 -18.43 6.05 -6.40
CA PRO A 355 -18.17 6.49 -7.77
C PRO A 355 -18.37 7.99 -8.00
N ASP A 356 -19.17 8.65 -7.15
CA ASP A 356 -19.44 10.08 -7.21
C ASP A 356 -18.47 10.92 -6.35
N LEU A 357 -17.57 10.29 -5.60
CA LEU A 357 -16.59 10.95 -4.75
C LEU A 357 -15.42 11.47 -5.59
N ASP A 358 -15.15 12.78 -5.50
CA ASP A 358 -13.90 13.38 -5.96
C ASP A 358 -12.97 13.56 -4.74
N PRO A 359 -11.97 12.68 -4.54
CA PRO A 359 -11.10 12.73 -3.35
C PRO A 359 -10.26 14.02 -3.25
N LEU A 360 -10.11 14.77 -4.36
CA LEU A 360 -9.33 16.01 -4.39
C LEU A 360 -10.15 17.25 -4.03
N ARG A 361 -11.49 17.15 -4.10
CA ARG A 361 -12.41 18.28 -3.90
C ARG A 361 -13.39 18.08 -2.74
N ASP A 362 -13.49 16.86 -2.21
CA ASP A 362 -14.42 16.56 -1.13
C ASP A 362 -13.81 16.94 0.23
N ASP A 363 -14.46 17.86 0.94
CA ASP A 363 -14.00 18.37 2.26
C ASP A 363 -13.90 17.27 3.34
N ARG A 364 -14.51 16.12 3.13
CA ARG A 364 -14.43 14.96 4.04
C ARG A 364 -13.12 14.19 3.88
N VAL A 365 -12.44 14.36 2.74
CA VAL A 365 -11.16 13.74 2.46
C VAL A 365 -10.05 14.63 2.96
N THR A 366 -9.31 14.15 3.95
CA THR A 366 -8.17 14.86 4.52
C THR A 366 -6.95 14.62 3.64
N LEU A 367 -6.74 15.49 2.67
CA LEU A 367 -5.46 15.57 2.00
C LEU A 367 -4.46 16.32 2.88
N PRO A 368 -3.17 15.99 2.79
CA PRO A 368 -2.13 16.65 3.58
C PRO A 368 -2.07 18.16 3.28
N ASN A 369 -2.78 18.97 4.04
CA ASN A 369 -2.69 20.42 3.95
C ASN A 369 -1.42 20.90 4.66
N GLY A 370 -0.70 21.83 4.03
CA GLY A 370 0.64 22.29 4.43
C GLY A 370 0.78 22.93 5.82
N ASP A 371 -0.27 23.12 6.59
CA ASP A 371 -0.23 23.85 7.85
C ASP A 371 -0.11 23.00 9.11
N GLY A 372 -0.12 21.65 8.98
CA GLY A 372 -0.01 20.77 10.17
C GLY A 372 -1.12 20.98 11.21
N ARG A 373 -2.14 21.77 10.89
CA ARG A 373 -3.35 21.93 11.67
C ARG A 373 -4.45 21.10 11.03
N THR A 374 -4.61 19.90 11.51
CA THR A 374 -5.90 19.23 11.40
C THR A 374 -6.84 20.05 12.28
N ASP A 375 -7.67 20.87 11.68
CA ASP A 375 -8.91 21.27 12.35
C ASP A 375 -9.75 19.98 12.42
N VAL A 376 -9.45 19.17 13.43
CA VAL A 376 -10.34 18.12 13.90
C VAL A 376 -11.52 18.86 14.49
N VAL A 377 -12.49 19.14 13.64
CA VAL A 377 -13.79 19.62 14.07
C VAL A 377 -14.43 18.45 14.79
N ALA A 378 -14.34 18.51 16.12
CA ALA A 378 -15.19 17.76 17.01
C ALA A 378 -16.66 18.10 16.66
N ARG A 379 -17.38 17.12 16.11
CA ARG A 379 -18.83 17.06 16.16
C ARG A 379 -19.28 15.65 16.48
#